data_dc3f65e9ab2deccd0de3aedaa26c0d17
#
_entry.id   dc3f65e9ab2deccd0de3aedaa26c0d17
#
_cell.length_a   1.000
_cell.length_b   1.000
_cell.length_c   1.000
_cell.angle_alpha   90.00
_cell.angle_beta   90.00
_cell.angle_gamma   90.00
#
_symmetry.space_group_name_H-M   'P 1'
#
loop_
_entity.id
_entity.type
_entity.pdbx_description
1 polymer ?
#
loop_
_entity_poly.entity_id
_entity_poly.type
_entity_poly.pdbx_seq_one_letter_code
_entity_poly.pdbx_strand_id
1 'polypeptide(L)'
;MDYATFVAKAIAQDERNKFEPCSGNIDIVPDELKPFYRDYNPVDVELSVNGVGIKLCPADELSELQKEYNYINAQFIFATCNGDPIFVNNGCVYTCAHGTQEPQYEKKAESFNEYLQALVDLTC
;
A
#
# COMPACT_ATOMS: atom_id res chain seq x y z
N MET A 1 -13.44 7.04 -6.02
CA MET A 1 -13.11 5.93 -6.93
C MET A 1 -13.35 4.63 -6.18
N ASP A 2 -13.88 3.63 -6.84
CA ASP A 2 -14.00 2.31 -6.22
C ASP A 2 -12.72 1.49 -6.46
N TYR A 3 -12.54 0.45 -5.67
CA TYR A 3 -11.34 -0.36 -5.76
C TYR A 3 -11.28 -1.20 -7.03
N ALA A 4 -12.42 -1.56 -7.61
CA ALA A 4 -12.46 -2.29 -8.88
C ALA A 4 -11.83 -1.46 -10.00
N THR A 5 -12.09 -0.14 -10.03
CA THR A 5 -11.49 0.77 -11.00
C THR A 5 -9.97 0.84 -10.82
N PHE A 6 -9.51 0.93 -9.56
CA PHE A 6 -8.07 0.93 -9.28
C PHE A 6 -7.42 -0.36 -9.79
N VAL A 7 -8.03 -1.51 -9.49
CA VAL A 7 -7.50 -2.82 -9.90
C VAL A 7 -7.42 -2.92 -11.42
N ALA A 8 -8.47 -2.48 -12.12
CA ALA A 8 -8.47 -2.52 -13.59
C ALA A 8 -7.35 -1.67 -14.18
N LYS A 9 -7.11 -0.47 -13.63
CA LYS A 9 -6.04 0.41 -14.09
C LYS A 9 -4.65 -0.16 -13.77
N ALA A 10 -4.49 -0.77 -12.61
CA ALA A 10 -3.23 -1.40 -12.23
C ALA A 10 -2.87 -2.56 -13.17
N ILE A 11 -3.83 -3.39 -13.52
CA ILE A 11 -3.63 -4.51 -14.46
C ILE A 11 -3.36 -3.99 -15.86
N ALA A 12 -4.02 -2.91 -16.25
CA ALA A 12 -3.78 -2.28 -17.57
C ALA A 12 -2.36 -1.70 -17.67
N GLN A 13 -1.80 -1.22 -16.57
CA GLN A 13 -0.43 -0.74 -16.55
C GLN A 13 0.58 -1.87 -16.75
N ASP A 14 0.35 -3.01 -16.08
CA ASP A 14 1.20 -4.18 -16.16
C ASP A 14 0.35 -5.42 -15.90
N GLU A 15 0.21 -6.29 -16.90
CA GLU A 15 -0.61 -7.49 -16.79
C GLU A 15 -0.13 -8.49 -15.75
N ARG A 16 1.12 -8.33 -15.26
CA ARG A 16 1.65 -9.17 -14.17
C ARG A 16 1.07 -8.81 -12.81
N ASN A 17 0.46 -7.63 -12.69
CA ASN A 17 -0.20 -7.24 -11.44
C ASN A 17 -1.39 -8.16 -11.18
N LYS A 18 -1.37 -8.79 -10.02
CA LYS A 18 -2.34 -9.83 -9.68
C LYS A 18 -3.03 -9.53 -8.36
N PHE A 19 -4.35 -9.55 -8.38
CA PHE A 19 -5.20 -9.37 -7.21
C PHE A 19 -6.11 -10.57 -7.07
N GLU A 20 -6.35 -11.02 -5.84
CA GLU A 20 -7.28 -12.11 -5.55
C GLU A 20 -8.02 -11.83 -4.25
N PRO A 21 -9.29 -12.28 -4.11
CA PRO A 21 -9.96 -12.17 -2.82
C PRO A 21 -9.16 -12.90 -1.74
N CYS A 22 -9.08 -12.31 -0.55
CA CYS A 22 -8.39 -12.92 0.57
C CYS A 22 -9.38 -13.69 1.44
N SER A 23 -9.14 -14.99 1.60
CA SER A 23 -9.93 -15.83 2.49
C SER A 23 -9.26 -16.05 3.84
N GLY A 24 -8.04 -15.51 4.01
CA GLY A 24 -7.29 -15.66 5.24
C GLY A 24 -7.63 -14.60 6.28
N ASN A 25 -6.84 -14.59 7.36
CA ASN A 25 -7.02 -13.65 8.45
C ASN A 25 -6.46 -12.27 8.07
N ILE A 26 -7.31 -11.25 8.16
CA ILE A 26 -6.94 -9.85 7.94
C ILE A 26 -7.22 -8.98 9.18
N ASP A 27 -7.18 -9.58 10.37
CA ASP A 27 -7.49 -8.87 11.61
C ASP A 27 -6.55 -7.70 11.88
N ILE A 28 -5.30 -7.78 11.44
CA ILE A 28 -4.34 -6.69 11.62
C ILE A 28 -4.60 -5.51 10.69
N VAL A 29 -5.40 -5.70 9.65
CA VAL A 29 -5.68 -4.65 8.67
C VAL A 29 -6.67 -3.64 9.27
N PRO A 30 -6.38 -2.32 9.19
CA PRO A 30 -7.34 -1.33 9.65
C PRO A 30 -8.67 -1.43 8.89
N ASP A 31 -9.76 -1.05 9.56
CA ASP A 31 -11.11 -1.17 9.00
C ASP A 31 -11.24 -0.46 7.65
N GLU A 32 -10.57 0.66 7.47
CA GLU A 32 -10.63 1.43 6.21
C GLU A 32 -9.97 0.71 5.04
N LEU A 33 -9.03 -0.22 5.30
CA LEU A 33 -8.36 -1.01 4.28
C LEU A 33 -8.94 -2.41 4.12
N LYS A 34 -9.76 -2.88 5.07
CA LYS A 34 -10.31 -4.24 5.03
C LYS A 34 -11.09 -4.56 3.77
N PRO A 35 -11.98 -3.68 3.26
CA PRO A 35 -12.70 -3.99 2.02
C PRO A 35 -11.77 -4.25 0.84
N PHE A 36 -10.69 -3.47 0.74
CA PHE A 36 -9.71 -3.65 -0.32
C PHE A 36 -9.01 -5.01 -0.20
N TYR A 37 -8.47 -5.32 0.97
CA TYR A 37 -7.76 -6.57 1.17
C TYR A 37 -8.68 -7.80 1.08
N ARG A 38 -9.93 -7.67 1.51
CA ARG A 38 -10.88 -8.77 1.42
C ARG A 38 -11.21 -9.13 -0.02
N ASP A 39 -11.46 -8.13 -0.84
CA ASP A 39 -11.96 -8.34 -2.20
C ASP A 39 -10.84 -8.34 -3.24
N TYR A 40 -9.76 -7.59 -3.03
CA TYR A 40 -8.69 -7.36 -4.00
C TYR A 40 -7.31 -7.43 -3.36
N ASN A 41 -7.03 -8.49 -2.61
CA ASN A 41 -5.71 -8.68 -2.01
C ASN A 41 -4.62 -8.61 -3.09
N PRO A 42 -3.61 -7.70 -2.95
CA PRO A 42 -2.53 -7.60 -3.94
C PRO A 42 -1.54 -8.76 -3.78
N VAL A 43 -1.76 -9.82 -4.50
CA VAL A 43 -0.92 -11.02 -4.43
C VAL A 43 0.48 -10.76 -4.98
N ASP A 44 0.55 -10.02 -6.09
CA ASP A 44 1.83 -9.64 -6.71
C ASP A 44 1.57 -8.36 -7.50
N VAL A 45 1.76 -7.21 -6.85
CA VAL A 45 1.40 -5.92 -7.43
C VAL A 45 2.53 -4.91 -7.24
N GLU A 46 3.00 -4.36 -8.34
CA GLU A 46 3.94 -3.26 -8.35
C GLU A 46 3.47 -2.21 -9.35
N LEU A 47 3.41 -0.96 -8.91
CA LEU A 47 3.01 0.16 -9.75
C LEU A 47 4.21 1.07 -9.98
N SER A 48 4.39 1.51 -11.23
CA SER A 48 5.45 2.44 -11.57
C SER A 48 4.90 3.86 -11.62
N VAL A 49 5.42 4.72 -10.76
CA VAL A 49 4.99 6.11 -10.66
C VAL A 49 6.22 6.98 -10.81
N ASN A 50 6.30 7.78 -11.87
CA ASN A 50 7.45 8.66 -12.15
C ASN A 50 8.77 7.90 -12.17
N GLY A 51 8.77 6.67 -12.72
CA GLY A 51 9.97 5.84 -12.82
C GLY A 51 10.34 5.10 -11.54
N VAL A 52 9.51 5.17 -10.50
CA VAL A 52 9.77 4.52 -9.21
C VAL A 52 8.73 3.46 -8.95
N GLY A 53 9.16 2.26 -8.53
CA GLY A 53 8.26 1.15 -8.26
C GLY A 53 7.69 1.21 -6.85
N ILE A 54 6.37 1.12 -6.75
CA ILE A 54 5.65 1.03 -5.48
C ILE A 54 5.05 -0.36 -5.39
N LYS A 55 5.47 -1.12 -4.38
CA LYS A 55 5.01 -2.50 -4.19
C LYS A 55 3.98 -2.55 -3.08
N LEU A 56 2.77 -3.00 -3.40
CA LEU A 56 1.73 -3.26 -2.42
C LEU A 56 2.00 -4.60 -1.73
N CYS A 57 1.84 -4.64 -0.41
CA CYS A 57 2.14 -5.83 0.36
C CYS A 57 0.95 -6.79 0.37
N PRO A 58 1.16 -8.08 0.01
CA PRO A 58 0.09 -9.07 0.10
C PRO A 58 -0.31 -9.33 1.56
N ALA A 59 -1.56 -9.75 1.76
CA ALA A 59 -2.11 -9.95 3.10
C ALA A 59 -1.29 -10.91 3.96
N ASP A 60 -0.75 -11.98 3.37
CA ASP A 60 0.03 -12.99 4.10
C ASP A 60 1.43 -12.53 4.49
N GLU A 61 1.89 -11.37 3.99
CA GLU A 61 3.20 -10.81 4.34
C GLU A 61 3.09 -9.57 5.22
N LEU A 62 1.89 -9.11 5.52
CA LEU A 62 1.68 -7.88 6.29
C LEU A 62 2.28 -7.94 7.70
N SER A 63 2.17 -9.08 8.38
CA SER A 63 2.72 -9.23 9.74
C SER A 63 4.23 -9.06 9.75
N GLU A 64 4.92 -9.67 8.79
CA GLU A 64 6.37 -9.54 8.67
C GLU A 64 6.78 -8.12 8.30
N LEU A 65 5.99 -7.46 7.44
CA LEU A 65 6.24 -6.07 7.05
C LEU A 65 6.20 -5.14 8.26
N GLN A 66 5.22 -5.31 9.16
CA GLN A 66 5.14 -4.50 10.37
C GLN A 66 6.37 -4.69 11.26
N LYS A 67 6.86 -5.92 11.36
CA LYS A 67 8.06 -6.24 12.17
C LYS A 67 9.32 -5.64 11.57
N GLU A 68 9.44 -5.65 10.26
CA GLU A 68 10.61 -5.14 9.54
C GLU A 68 10.82 -3.64 9.82
N TYR A 69 9.74 -2.90 10.00
CA TYR A 69 9.79 -1.45 10.24
C TYR A 69 9.30 -1.06 11.63
N ASN A 70 9.52 -1.93 12.63
CA ASN A 70 9.01 -1.70 13.98
C ASN A 70 9.60 -0.48 14.69
N TYR A 71 10.68 0.09 14.15
CA TYR A 71 11.32 1.30 14.67
C TYR A 71 10.61 2.58 14.20
N ILE A 72 9.62 2.47 13.31
CA ILE A 72 8.84 3.59 12.79
C ILE A 72 7.52 3.66 13.55
N ASN A 73 7.11 4.87 13.93
CA ASN A 73 5.83 5.07 14.62
C ASN A 73 4.68 5.10 13.59
N ALA A 74 4.42 3.95 12.97
CA ALA A 74 3.38 3.77 11.98
C ALA A 74 2.28 2.89 12.54
N GLN A 75 1.01 3.26 12.30
CA GLN A 75 -0.11 2.44 12.72
C GLN A 75 -0.21 1.18 11.87
N PHE A 76 -0.03 1.32 10.55
CA PHE A 76 -0.12 0.17 9.66
C PHE A 76 0.61 0.44 8.35
N ILE A 77 1.62 -0.39 8.04
CA ILE A 77 2.40 -0.30 6.80
C ILE A 77 1.79 -1.27 5.78
N PHE A 78 1.49 -0.78 4.56
CA PHE A 78 0.84 -1.59 3.53
C PHE A 78 1.62 -1.66 2.23
N ALA A 79 2.69 -0.87 2.07
CA ALA A 79 3.44 -0.82 0.82
C ALA A 79 4.86 -0.34 1.08
N THR A 80 5.73 -0.53 0.08
CA THR A 80 7.10 -0.02 0.11
C THR A 80 7.46 0.61 -1.23
N CYS A 81 8.40 1.56 -1.18
CA CYS A 81 8.95 2.20 -2.37
C CYS A 81 10.45 2.36 -2.18
N ASN A 82 11.25 1.59 -2.92
CA ASN A 82 12.71 1.58 -2.79
C ASN A 82 13.17 1.36 -1.34
N GLY A 83 12.45 0.51 -0.60
CA GLY A 83 12.76 0.24 0.80
C GLY A 83 12.09 1.19 1.80
N ASP A 84 11.55 2.31 1.35
CA ASP A 84 10.84 3.23 2.23
C ASP A 84 9.42 2.72 2.49
N PRO A 85 8.97 2.68 3.76
CA PRO A 85 7.62 2.21 4.05
C PRO A 85 6.56 3.24 3.68
N ILE A 86 5.40 2.76 3.27
CA ILE A 86 4.21 3.58 3.04
C ILE A 86 3.14 3.07 3.99
N PHE A 87 2.58 3.97 4.79
CA PHE A 87 1.77 3.56 5.92
C PHE A 87 0.61 4.53 6.20
N VAL A 88 -0.34 4.04 6.99
CA VAL A 88 -1.50 4.80 7.43
C VAL A 88 -1.31 5.23 8.88
N ASN A 89 -1.50 6.53 9.17
CA ASN A 89 -1.58 7.07 10.52
C ASN A 89 -2.79 8.00 10.57
N ASN A 90 -3.71 7.72 11.50
CA ASN A 90 -4.93 8.52 11.70
C ASN A 90 -5.73 8.71 10.40
N GLY A 91 -5.79 7.65 9.57
CA GLY A 91 -6.53 7.67 8.30
C GLY A 91 -5.79 8.27 7.13
N CYS A 92 -4.71 9.00 7.35
CA CYS A 92 -3.90 9.60 6.29
C CYS A 92 -2.75 8.68 5.89
N VAL A 93 -2.26 8.83 4.66
CA VAL A 93 -1.15 8.02 4.14
C VAL A 93 0.14 8.83 4.20
N TYR A 94 1.19 8.21 4.71
CA TYR A 94 2.51 8.82 4.87
C TYR A 94 3.60 7.89 4.33
N THR A 95 4.77 8.47 4.08
CA THR A 95 6.01 7.72 3.85
C THR A 95 7.15 8.38 4.63
N CYS A 96 8.24 7.66 4.81
CA CYS A 96 9.47 8.21 5.40
C CYS A 96 10.66 7.41 4.91
N ALA A 97 11.87 7.97 5.07
CA ALA A 97 13.08 7.27 4.68
C ALA A 97 13.34 6.10 5.63
N HIS A 98 13.82 4.98 5.08
CA HIS A 98 14.23 3.84 5.90
C HIS A 98 15.67 4.02 6.40
N GLY A 99 16.00 3.34 7.50
CA GLY A 99 17.36 3.32 8.00
C GLY A 99 17.83 4.56 8.73
N THR A 100 16.94 5.53 8.99
CA THR A 100 17.27 6.72 9.77
C THR A 100 16.70 6.61 11.18
N GLN A 101 17.40 7.18 12.17
CA GLN A 101 16.95 7.12 13.56
C GLN A 101 15.75 8.04 13.82
N GLU A 102 15.68 9.16 13.12
CA GLU A 102 14.60 10.14 13.26
C GLU A 102 14.02 10.48 11.89
N PRO A 103 13.25 9.53 11.29
CA PRO A 103 12.69 9.76 9.97
C PRO A 103 11.64 10.86 10.00
N GLN A 104 11.65 11.71 8.99
CA GLN A 104 10.62 12.73 8.82
C GLN A 104 9.49 12.14 7.99
N TYR A 105 8.27 12.24 8.49
CA TYR A 105 7.09 11.69 7.83
C TYR A 105 6.56 12.69 6.80
N GLU A 106 6.42 12.21 5.58
CA GLU A 106 5.86 12.98 4.48
C GLU A 106 4.44 12.48 4.19
N LYS A 107 3.46 13.39 4.26
CA LYS A 107 2.08 13.04 3.98
C LYS A 107 1.86 12.91 2.47
N LYS A 108 1.31 11.79 2.05
CA LYS A 108 1.06 11.49 0.63
C LYS A 108 -0.39 11.62 0.24
N ALA A 109 -1.33 11.40 1.16
CA ALA A 109 -2.76 11.48 0.87
C ALA A 109 -3.57 11.61 2.16
N GLU A 110 -4.80 12.10 2.04
CA GLU A 110 -5.73 12.24 3.17
C GLU A 110 -6.41 10.93 3.53
N SER A 111 -6.39 9.94 2.61
CA SER A 111 -7.00 8.63 2.85
C SER A 111 -6.32 7.58 1.99
N PHE A 112 -6.53 6.31 2.35
CA PHE A 112 -6.04 5.19 1.55
C PHE A 112 -6.62 5.20 0.14
N ASN A 113 -7.92 5.47 0.01
CA ASN A 113 -8.58 5.54 -1.29
C ASN A 113 -7.99 6.64 -2.17
N GLU A 114 -7.76 7.82 -1.62
CA GLU A 114 -7.13 8.93 -2.35
C GLU A 114 -5.72 8.57 -2.79
N TYR A 115 -4.98 7.85 -1.94
CA TYR A 115 -3.63 7.42 -2.28
C TYR A 115 -3.64 6.48 -3.49
N LEU A 116 -4.52 5.48 -3.49
CA LEU A 116 -4.64 4.55 -4.61
C LEU A 116 -5.03 5.28 -5.90
N GLN A 117 -5.96 6.23 -5.80
CA GLN A 117 -6.37 7.01 -6.96
C GLN A 117 -5.20 7.82 -7.52
N ALA A 118 -4.39 8.44 -6.64
CA ALA A 118 -3.23 9.20 -7.07
C ALA A 118 -2.20 8.30 -7.79
N LEU A 119 -2.02 7.06 -7.32
CA LEU A 119 -1.09 6.14 -7.96
C LEU A 119 -1.47 5.86 -9.41
N VAL A 120 -2.75 5.61 -9.69
CA VAL A 120 -3.19 5.28 -11.05
C VAL A 120 -3.33 6.51 -11.93
N ASP A 121 -3.57 7.68 -11.35
CA ASP A 121 -3.61 8.95 -12.10
C ASP A 121 -2.22 9.34 -12.60
N LEU A 122 -1.17 8.92 -11.90
CA LEU A 122 0.23 9.21 -12.25
C LEU A 122 0.87 8.14 -13.12
N THR A 123 0.18 7.04 -13.38
CA THR A 123 0.71 5.90 -14.14
C THR A 123 0.37 5.94 -15.64
N CYS A 124 -0.02 7.02 -16.16
CA CYS A 124 -0.41 7.16 -17.58
C CYS A 124 0.72 6.93 -18.54
#